data_d31ce2dc9854a03fe618d7c15465be87
#
_entry.id   d31ce2dc9854a03fe618d7c15465be87
#
_cell.length_a   1.000
_cell.length_b   1.000
_cell.length_c   1.000
_cell.angle_alpha   90.00
_cell.angle_beta   90.00
_cell.angle_gamma   90.00
#
_symmetry.space_group_name_H-M   'P 1'
#
loop_
_entity.id
_entity.type
_entity.pdbx_description
1 polymer ?
#
loop_
_entity_poly.entity_id
_entity_poly.type
_entity_poly.pdbx_seq_one_letter_code
_entity_poly.pdbx_strand_id
1 'polypeptide(L)'
;MNEALTYGVAGAPARDRTHTLFGQTMGLVAVTAGFFALGSYLGRNLSEGWAFVWFIVAFACLIGMNFAVRRSAGLSVVLLLVFGTTIGLAMAPLLTYYASTDPQVLWQAGGATALFIAGFGAAGYATKRDLSGLARVSFWALVALIIFGIVLIFVHIPHGELIYSVLGLVVFAGLTMFDFQRLRRSKDLDSAPLLAASIFLDALNVFLFFLRIFGRNN
;
A
#
# COMPACT_ATOMS: atom_id res chain seq x y z
N MET A 1 51.77 27.82 -12.24
CA MET A 1 50.98 27.51 -13.41
C MET A 1 50.53 26.05 -13.28
N ASN A 2 49.43 25.79 -12.58
CA ASN A 2 48.61 24.54 -12.60
C ASN A 2 47.38 24.73 -11.70
N GLU A 3 46.54 25.67 -12.07
CA GLU A 3 45.12 25.63 -11.73
C GLU A 3 44.43 24.83 -12.83
N ALA A 4 44.22 23.60 -12.63
CA ALA A 4 43.43 22.79 -13.54
C ALA A 4 42.59 21.76 -12.76
N LEU A 5 41.30 22.04 -12.75
CA LEU A 5 40.23 21.05 -12.77
C LEU A 5 39.91 20.32 -11.46
N THR A 6 39.37 21.08 -10.49
CA THR A 6 38.37 20.54 -9.60
C THR A 6 37.00 20.68 -10.26
N TYR A 7 36.72 19.86 -11.24
CA TYR A 7 35.32 19.64 -11.64
C TYR A 7 34.63 18.89 -10.51
N GLY A 8 34.04 19.66 -9.60
CA GLY A 8 33.12 19.13 -8.64
C GLY A 8 32.02 18.40 -9.44
N VAL A 9 31.88 17.11 -9.15
CA VAL A 9 30.67 16.35 -9.51
C VAL A 9 29.54 17.05 -8.79
N ALA A 10 28.92 18.00 -9.46
CA ALA A 10 27.71 18.67 -8.98
C ALA A 10 26.64 17.59 -8.87
N GLY A 11 26.39 17.15 -7.64
CA GLY A 11 25.29 16.25 -7.37
C GLY A 11 24.00 16.85 -7.94
N ALA A 12 23.19 16.04 -8.59
CA ALA A 12 21.92 16.47 -9.18
C ALA A 12 21.14 17.36 -8.21
N PRO A 13 20.55 18.46 -8.67
CA PRO A 13 19.80 19.38 -7.82
C PRO A 13 18.71 18.63 -7.05
N ALA A 14 18.44 19.03 -5.81
CA ALA A 14 17.51 18.33 -4.90
C ALA A 14 16.11 18.09 -5.51
N ARG A 15 15.69 18.94 -6.43
CA ARG A 15 14.44 18.84 -7.19
C ARG A 15 14.44 17.62 -8.11
N ASP A 16 15.53 17.34 -8.80
CA ASP A 16 15.63 16.20 -9.71
C ASP A 16 15.60 14.88 -8.96
N ARG A 17 16.23 14.82 -7.79
CA ARG A 17 16.19 13.62 -6.91
C ARG A 17 14.78 13.32 -6.40
N THR A 18 13.99 14.34 -6.06
CA THR A 18 12.61 14.15 -5.61
C THR A 18 11.72 13.63 -6.74
N HIS A 19 11.87 14.15 -7.96
CA HIS A 19 11.13 13.64 -9.12
C HIS A 19 11.53 12.20 -9.46
N THR A 20 12.82 11.88 -9.37
CA THR A 20 13.33 10.52 -9.60
C THR A 20 12.78 9.55 -8.55
N LEU A 21 12.80 9.91 -7.26
CA LEU A 21 12.26 9.08 -6.18
C LEU A 21 10.75 8.85 -6.35
N PHE A 22 10.00 9.89 -6.72
CA PHE A 22 8.56 9.75 -6.97
C PHE A 22 8.29 8.77 -8.11
N GLY A 23 8.95 8.95 -9.26
CA GLY A 23 8.80 8.06 -10.41
C GLY A 23 9.20 6.61 -10.08
N GLN A 24 10.30 6.43 -9.38
CA GLN A 24 10.78 5.11 -8.94
C GLN A 24 9.80 4.44 -7.98
N THR A 25 9.32 5.16 -6.96
CA THR A 25 8.35 4.64 -5.99
C THR A 25 7.04 4.27 -6.66
N MET A 26 6.47 5.15 -7.51
CA MET A 26 5.21 4.87 -8.22
C MET A 26 5.38 3.72 -9.22
N GLY A 27 6.53 3.62 -9.89
CA GLY A 27 6.87 2.48 -10.74
C GLY A 27 6.88 1.16 -9.96
N LEU A 28 7.50 1.16 -8.77
CA LEU A 28 7.51 -0.01 -7.88
C LEU A 28 6.10 -0.35 -7.37
N VAL A 29 5.27 0.63 -7.03
CA VAL A 29 3.86 0.40 -6.67
C VAL A 29 3.11 -0.28 -7.82
N ALA A 30 3.26 0.22 -9.05
CA ALA A 30 2.60 -0.36 -10.22
C ALA A 30 3.06 -1.80 -10.50
N VAL A 31 4.37 -2.05 -10.42
CA VAL A 31 4.93 -3.40 -10.60
C VAL A 31 4.45 -4.34 -9.48
N THR A 32 4.43 -3.88 -8.22
CA THR A 32 3.91 -4.66 -7.08
C THR A 32 2.43 -5.00 -7.27
N ALA A 33 1.62 -4.06 -7.78
CA ALA A 33 0.21 -4.32 -8.13
C ALA A 33 0.08 -5.36 -9.26
N GLY A 34 0.98 -5.35 -10.24
CA GLY A 34 1.06 -6.39 -11.27
C GLY A 34 1.37 -7.77 -10.69
N PHE A 35 2.34 -7.86 -9.76
CA PHE A 35 2.69 -9.09 -9.05
C PHE A 35 1.57 -9.56 -8.12
N PHE A 36 0.84 -8.64 -7.48
CA PHE A 36 -0.37 -8.94 -6.73
C PHE A 36 -1.44 -9.57 -7.64
N ALA A 37 -1.72 -8.99 -8.79
CA ALA A 37 -2.68 -9.54 -9.75
C ALA A 37 -2.24 -10.92 -10.26
N LEU A 38 -0.94 -11.09 -10.55
CA LEU A 38 -0.38 -12.39 -10.92
C LEU A 38 -0.56 -13.43 -9.81
N GLY A 39 -0.23 -13.07 -8.55
CA GLY A 39 -0.43 -13.93 -7.39
C GLY A 39 -1.88 -14.32 -7.20
N SER A 40 -2.82 -13.38 -7.33
CA SER A 40 -4.27 -13.64 -7.24
C SER A 40 -4.72 -14.62 -8.32
N TYR A 41 -4.24 -14.45 -9.54
CA TYR A 41 -4.57 -15.35 -10.64
C TYR A 41 -4.00 -16.77 -10.44
N LEU A 42 -2.75 -16.89 -9.99
CA LEU A 42 -2.12 -18.18 -9.71
C LEU A 42 -2.81 -18.89 -8.52
N GLY A 43 -3.26 -18.13 -7.54
CA GLY A 43 -3.93 -18.63 -6.34
C GLY A 43 -5.42 -18.97 -6.51
N ARG A 44 -6.03 -18.75 -7.66
CA ARG A 44 -7.48 -18.88 -7.88
C ARG A 44 -8.08 -20.26 -7.52
N ASN A 45 -7.25 -21.31 -7.57
CA ASN A 45 -7.64 -22.69 -7.25
C ASN A 45 -7.16 -23.13 -5.86
N LEU A 46 -6.57 -22.23 -5.07
CA LEU A 46 -6.12 -22.55 -3.72
C LEU A 46 -7.30 -22.60 -2.77
N SER A 47 -7.27 -23.55 -1.83
CA SER A 47 -8.23 -23.59 -0.73
C SER A 47 -7.97 -22.46 0.27
N GLU A 48 -9.01 -22.03 1.00
CA GLU A 48 -8.95 -20.94 1.96
C GLU A 48 -7.86 -21.16 3.04
N GLY A 49 -7.57 -22.39 3.42
CA GLY A 49 -6.53 -22.70 4.41
C GLY A 49 -5.13 -22.24 3.97
N TRP A 50 -4.82 -22.25 2.68
CA TRP A 50 -3.54 -21.78 2.13
C TRP A 50 -3.44 -20.24 2.13
N ALA A 51 -4.56 -19.54 2.06
CA ALA A 51 -4.58 -18.09 2.11
C ALA A 51 -3.91 -17.54 3.38
N PHE A 52 -4.15 -18.17 4.53
CA PHE A 52 -3.53 -17.78 5.80
C PHE A 52 -1.99 -17.98 5.79
N VAL A 53 -1.52 -19.08 5.21
CA VAL A 53 -0.07 -19.35 5.09
C VAL A 53 0.61 -18.26 4.24
N TRP A 54 0.02 -17.92 3.09
CA TRP A 54 0.56 -16.87 2.22
C TRP A 54 0.50 -15.49 2.84
N PHE A 55 -0.51 -15.23 3.68
CA PHE A 55 -0.58 -13.99 4.46
C PHE A 55 0.59 -13.87 5.45
N ILE A 56 0.94 -14.97 6.15
CA ILE A 56 2.10 -14.98 7.04
C ILE A 56 3.40 -14.73 6.26
N VAL A 57 3.56 -15.37 5.10
CA VAL A 57 4.74 -15.16 4.24
C VAL A 57 4.83 -13.71 3.76
N ALA A 58 3.71 -13.12 3.34
CA ALA A 58 3.66 -11.71 2.96
C ALA A 58 4.09 -10.79 4.11
N PHE A 59 3.59 -11.05 5.32
CA PHE A 59 3.97 -10.28 6.51
C PHE A 59 5.46 -10.44 6.85
N ALA A 60 6.01 -11.65 6.71
CA ALA A 60 7.44 -11.89 6.91
C ALA A 60 8.29 -11.12 5.87
N CYS A 61 7.84 -11.01 4.61
CA CYS A 61 8.51 -10.19 3.60
C CYS A 61 8.54 -8.71 3.99
N LEU A 62 7.45 -8.14 4.51
CA LEU A 62 7.40 -6.75 4.99
C LEU A 62 8.39 -6.51 6.14
N ILE A 63 8.47 -7.43 7.10
CA ILE A 63 9.45 -7.35 8.17
C ILE A 63 10.86 -7.44 7.60
N GLY A 64 11.11 -8.40 6.70
CA GLY A 64 12.40 -8.60 6.04
C GLY A 64 12.89 -7.37 5.29
N MET A 65 11.99 -6.63 4.63
CA MET A 65 12.32 -5.39 3.92
C MET A 65 12.94 -4.32 4.82
N ASN A 66 12.49 -4.20 6.08
CA ASN A 66 13.05 -3.23 7.02
C ASN A 66 14.54 -3.52 7.36
N PHE A 67 14.94 -4.78 7.30
CA PHE A 67 16.34 -5.18 7.47
C PHE A 67 17.12 -5.10 6.15
N ALA A 68 16.46 -5.45 5.04
CA ALA A 68 17.07 -5.51 3.73
C ALA A 68 17.47 -4.12 3.20
N VAL A 69 16.65 -3.09 3.44
CA VAL A 69 16.88 -1.71 2.94
C VAL A 69 18.22 -1.15 3.39
N ARG A 70 18.71 -1.58 4.55
CA ARG A 70 20.01 -1.16 5.10
C ARG A 70 21.19 -1.92 4.50
N ARG A 71 20.96 -3.01 3.79
CA ARG A 71 21.99 -3.91 3.24
C ARG A 71 22.08 -3.86 1.73
N SER A 72 20.94 -3.83 1.04
CA SER A 72 20.88 -3.88 -0.41
C SER A 72 19.51 -3.40 -0.91
N ALA A 73 19.52 -2.35 -1.74
CA ALA A 73 18.34 -1.86 -2.44
C ALA A 73 17.73 -2.96 -3.33
N GLY A 74 18.55 -3.76 -4.01
CA GLY A 74 18.07 -4.86 -4.86
C GLY A 74 17.32 -5.94 -4.07
N LEU A 75 17.81 -6.31 -2.88
CA LEU A 75 17.12 -7.26 -2.01
C LEU A 75 15.76 -6.73 -1.55
N SER A 76 15.67 -5.44 -1.25
CA SER A 76 14.41 -4.81 -0.86
C SER A 76 13.37 -4.83 -1.99
N VAL A 77 13.81 -4.61 -3.24
CA VAL A 77 12.94 -4.73 -4.42
C VAL A 77 12.45 -6.18 -4.60
N VAL A 78 13.36 -7.16 -4.51
CA VAL A 78 12.96 -8.57 -4.61
C VAL A 78 11.92 -8.93 -3.54
N LEU A 79 12.15 -8.54 -2.29
CA LEU A 79 11.20 -8.79 -1.20
C LEU A 79 9.85 -8.08 -1.42
N LEU A 80 9.85 -6.88 -2.04
CA LEU A 80 8.63 -6.17 -2.42
C LEU A 80 7.82 -6.95 -3.45
N LEU A 81 8.47 -7.52 -4.47
CA LEU A 81 7.79 -8.31 -5.50
C LEU A 81 7.27 -9.64 -4.95
N VAL A 82 8.06 -10.29 -4.10
CA VAL A 82 7.61 -11.50 -3.38
C VAL A 82 6.43 -11.17 -2.47
N PHE A 83 6.48 -10.04 -1.76
CA PHE A 83 5.35 -9.56 -0.96
C PHE A 83 4.10 -9.34 -1.82
N GLY A 84 4.21 -8.64 -2.96
CA GLY A 84 3.08 -8.45 -3.89
C GLY A 84 2.47 -9.77 -4.34
N THR A 85 3.31 -10.74 -4.74
CA THR A 85 2.84 -12.07 -5.17
C THR A 85 2.16 -12.84 -4.04
N THR A 86 2.77 -12.88 -2.86
CA THR A 86 2.27 -13.67 -1.71
C THR A 86 0.99 -13.09 -1.13
N ILE A 87 0.86 -11.78 -1.06
CA ILE A 87 -0.40 -11.14 -0.63
C ILE A 87 -1.49 -11.34 -1.70
N GLY A 88 -1.12 -11.39 -2.99
CA GLY A 88 -2.03 -11.77 -4.07
C GLY A 88 -2.56 -13.20 -3.92
N LEU A 89 -1.67 -14.17 -3.64
CA LEU A 89 -2.05 -15.56 -3.34
C LEU A 89 -2.99 -15.62 -2.13
N ALA A 90 -2.71 -14.85 -1.06
CA ALA A 90 -3.55 -14.80 0.13
C ALA A 90 -4.95 -14.23 -0.15
N MET A 91 -5.06 -13.25 -1.07
CA MET A 91 -6.35 -12.64 -1.44
C MET A 91 -7.08 -13.37 -2.55
N ALA A 92 -6.47 -14.38 -3.17
CA ALA A 92 -7.01 -15.09 -4.31
C ALA A 92 -8.41 -15.68 -4.08
N PRO A 93 -8.73 -16.36 -2.96
CA PRO A 93 -10.09 -16.88 -2.73
C PRO A 93 -11.14 -15.78 -2.73
N LEU A 94 -10.88 -14.66 -2.05
CA LEU A 94 -11.78 -13.52 -1.99
C LEU A 94 -12.02 -12.90 -3.37
N LEU A 95 -10.95 -12.67 -4.13
CA LEU A 95 -11.04 -12.05 -5.45
C LEU A 95 -11.70 -12.98 -6.48
N THR A 96 -11.45 -14.28 -6.39
CA THR A 96 -12.11 -15.29 -7.26
C THR A 96 -13.59 -15.37 -6.97
N TYR A 97 -13.99 -15.29 -5.70
CA TYR A 97 -15.40 -15.23 -5.31
C TYR A 97 -16.12 -14.04 -5.99
N TYR A 98 -15.60 -12.82 -5.85
CA TYR A 98 -16.21 -11.65 -6.50
C TYR A 98 -16.10 -11.70 -8.03
N ALA A 99 -15.02 -12.23 -8.58
CA ALA A 99 -14.87 -12.37 -10.03
C ALA A 99 -15.92 -13.32 -10.64
N SER A 100 -16.40 -14.31 -9.88
CA SER A 100 -17.40 -15.28 -10.33
C SER A 100 -18.83 -14.85 -10.03
N THR A 101 -19.07 -14.10 -8.93
CA THR A 101 -20.41 -13.72 -8.49
C THR A 101 -20.81 -12.33 -8.97
N ASP A 102 -19.93 -11.35 -8.87
CA ASP A 102 -20.16 -9.97 -9.27
C ASP A 102 -18.87 -9.25 -9.70
N PRO A 103 -18.41 -9.47 -10.95
CA PRO A 103 -17.20 -8.84 -11.46
C PRO A 103 -17.25 -7.31 -11.46
N GLN A 104 -18.46 -6.72 -11.51
CA GLN A 104 -18.63 -5.28 -11.53
C GLN A 104 -18.13 -4.62 -10.23
N VAL A 105 -18.33 -5.27 -9.09
CA VAL A 105 -17.85 -4.81 -7.78
C VAL A 105 -16.32 -4.65 -7.76
N LEU A 106 -15.57 -5.56 -8.41
CA LEU A 106 -14.11 -5.46 -8.51
C LEU A 106 -13.67 -4.20 -9.26
N TRP A 107 -14.32 -3.90 -10.39
CA TRP A 107 -14.01 -2.72 -11.19
C TRP A 107 -14.38 -1.42 -10.47
N GLN A 108 -15.52 -1.40 -9.80
CA GLN A 108 -15.97 -0.26 -9.00
C GLN A 108 -15.00 -0.01 -7.83
N ALA A 109 -14.64 -1.06 -7.08
CA ALA A 109 -13.69 -0.95 -5.98
C ALA A 109 -12.31 -0.49 -6.47
N GLY A 110 -11.83 -1.04 -7.59
CA GLY A 110 -10.56 -0.64 -8.20
C GLY A 110 -10.56 0.83 -8.64
N GLY A 111 -11.60 1.26 -9.33
CA GLY A 111 -11.76 2.65 -9.78
C GLY A 111 -11.87 3.64 -8.61
N ALA A 112 -12.69 3.31 -7.60
CA ALA A 112 -12.83 4.12 -6.39
C ALA A 112 -11.50 4.21 -5.62
N THR A 113 -10.75 3.10 -5.54
CA THR A 113 -9.41 3.09 -4.93
C THR A 113 -8.44 4.00 -5.67
N ALA A 114 -8.40 3.92 -7.00
CA ALA A 114 -7.53 4.76 -7.81
C ALA A 114 -7.82 6.25 -7.60
N LEU A 115 -9.09 6.64 -7.58
CA LEU A 115 -9.52 8.02 -7.30
C LEU A 115 -9.18 8.45 -5.87
N PHE A 116 -9.37 7.56 -4.90
CA PHE A 116 -9.05 7.81 -3.49
C PHE A 116 -7.55 8.07 -3.30
N ILE A 117 -6.70 7.17 -3.79
CA ILE A 117 -5.25 7.29 -3.69
C ILE A 117 -4.75 8.53 -4.46
N ALA A 118 -5.29 8.80 -5.65
CA ALA A 118 -4.94 10.00 -6.41
C ALA A 118 -5.34 11.28 -5.66
N GLY A 119 -6.55 11.37 -5.10
CA GLY A 119 -7.06 12.54 -4.39
C GLY A 119 -6.30 12.79 -3.08
N PHE A 120 -6.28 11.83 -2.18
CA PHE A 120 -5.60 11.98 -0.88
C PHE A 120 -4.08 11.99 -1.03
N GLY A 121 -3.53 11.23 -1.97
CA GLY A 121 -2.11 11.27 -2.29
C GLY A 121 -1.68 12.64 -2.81
N ALA A 122 -2.42 13.23 -3.76
CA ALA A 122 -2.15 14.58 -4.25
C ALA A 122 -2.27 15.63 -3.14
N ALA A 123 -3.29 15.54 -2.27
CA ALA A 123 -3.46 16.42 -1.12
C ALA A 123 -2.27 16.31 -0.14
N GLY A 124 -1.83 15.09 0.18
CA GLY A 124 -0.66 14.84 1.02
C GLY A 124 0.64 15.33 0.40
N TYR A 125 0.82 15.09 -0.90
CA TYR A 125 1.99 15.55 -1.64
C TYR A 125 2.07 17.07 -1.75
N ALA A 126 0.93 17.74 -1.96
CA ALA A 126 0.87 19.20 -2.12
C ALA A 126 0.96 19.97 -0.79
N THR A 127 0.50 19.40 0.33
CA THR A 127 0.40 20.12 1.60
C THR A 127 1.77 20.51 2.15
N LYS A 128 1.87 21.76 2.63
CA LYS A 128 3.09 22.29 3.29
C LYS A 128 3.07 22.06 4.81
N ARG A 129 1.89 21.78 5.38
CA ARG A 129 1.75 21.52 6.83
C ARG A 129 2.41 20.20 7.18
N ASP A 130 2.89 20.06 8.41
CA ASP A 130 3.41 18.80 8.91
C ASP A 130 2.25 17.85 9.27
N LEU A 131 2.21 16.68 8.62
CA LEU A 131 1.20 15.66 8.83
C LEU A 131 1.60 14.61 9.88
N SER A 132 2.71 14.79 10.59
CA SER A 132 3.16 13.81 11.62
C SER A 132 2.12 13.62 12.72
N GLY A 133 1.40 14.68 13.09
CA GLY A 133 0.27 14.60 14.04
C GLY A 133 -0.88 13.77 13.49
N LEU A 134 -1.25 13.99 12.21
CA LEU A 134 -2.28 13.22 11.53
C LEU A 134 -1.88 11.73 11.45
N ALA A 135 -0.63 11.44 11.09
CA ALA A 135 -0.11 10.07 11.04
C ALA A 135 -0.22 9.36 12.39
N ARG A 136 0.11 10.05 13.49
CA ARG A 136 0.00 9.48 14.84
C ARG A 136 -1.45 9.17 15.20
N VAL A 137 -2.38 10.08 14.92
CA VAL A 137 -3.82 9.86 15.15
C VAL A 137 -4.33 8.71 14.29
N SER A 138 -4.00 8.70 12.98
CA SER A 138 -4.40 7.63 12.06
C SER A 138 -3.82 6.28 12.46
N PHE A 139 -2.59 6.22 12.96
CA PHE A 139 -1.97 4.98 13.46
C PHE A 139 -2.76 4.40 14.65
N TRP A 140 -3.09 5.23 15.66
CA TRP A 140 -3.88 4.75 16.80
C TRP A 140 -5.32 4.42 16.40
N ALA A 141 -5.90 5.16 15.45
CA ALA A 141 -7.20 4.85 14.87
C ALA A 141 -7.16 3.52 14.09
N LEU A 142 -6.05 3.20 13.39
CA LEU A 142 -5.84 1.91 12.74
C LEU A 142 -5.79 0.77 13.76
N VAL A 143 -5.09 0.96 14.89
CA VAL A 143 -5.06 -0.03 15.98
C VAL A 143 -6.46 -0.26 16.54
N ALA A 144 -7.21 0.82 16.79
CA ALA A 144 -8.61 0.71 17.23
C ALA A 144 -9.51 0.03 16.19
N LEU A 145 -9.28 0.31 14.90
CA LEU A 145 -10.00 -0.33 13.79
C LEU A 145 -9.72 -1.84 13.73
N ILE A 146 -8.47 -2.26 13.93
CA ILE A 146 -8.10 -3.68 13.98
C ILE A 146 -8.84 -4.37 15.15
N ILE A 147 -8.84 -3.75 16.33
CA ILE A 147 -9.57 -4.28 17.50
C ILE A 147 -11.07 -4.36 17.18
N PHE A 148 -11.64 -3.33 16.57
CA PHE A 148 -13.05 -3.33 16.17
C PHE A 148 -13.35 -4.45 15.15
N GLY A 149 -12.46 -4.68 14.17
CA GLY A 149 -12.55 -5.79 13.22
C GLY A 149 -12.57 -7.17 13.92
N ILE A 150 -11.71 -7.34 14.94
CA ILE A 150 -11.70 -8.57 15.75
C ILE A 150 -13.01 -8.73 16.51
N VAL A 151 -13.55 -7.65 17.11
CA VAL A 151 -14.84 -7.69 17.82
C VAL A 151 -15.97 -8.12 16.88
N LEU A 152 -15.98 -7.63 15.62
CA LEU A 152 -16.99 -8.00 14.64
C LEU A 152 -17.00 -9.50 14.26
N ILE A 153 -15.89 -10.22 14.49
CA ILE A 153 -15.84 -11.69 14.28
C ILE A 153 -16.69 -12.42 15.35
N PHE A 154 -16.75 -11.90 16.57
CA PHE A 154 -17.40 -12.55 17.68
C PHE A 154 -18.76 -11.96 18.02
N VAL A 155 -18.99 -10.70 17.66
CA VAL A 155 -20.20 -9.94 18.03
C VAL A 155 -20.90 -9.45 16.77
N HIS A 156 -22.14 -9.90 16.58
CA HIS A 156 -22.97 -9.41 15.49
C HIS A 156 -23.46 -7.99 15.81
N ILE A 157 -22.90 -6.99 15.12
CA ILE A 157 -23.31 -5.58 15.22
C ILE A 157 -24.07 -5.23 13.94
N PRO A 158 -25.34 -4.79 14.01
CA PRO A 158 -26.08 -4.36 12.83
C PRO A 158 -25.28 -3.29 12.05
N HIS A 159 -25.10 -3.49 10.75
CA HIS A 159 -24.28 -2.62 9.89
C HIS A 159 -22.80 -2.46 10.30
N GLY A 160 -22.29 -3.30 11.21
CA GLY A 160 -20.92 -3.21 11.72
C GLY A 160 -19.85 -3.25 10.63
N GLU A 161 -20.03 -4.06 9.60
CA GLU A 161 -19.11 -4.13 8.45
C GLU A 161 -19.06 -2.83 7.63
N LEU A 162 -20.21 -2.16 7.47
CA LEU A 162 -20.26 -0.86 6.78
C LEU A 162 -19.55 0.21 7.61
N ILE A 163 -19.85 0.26 8.92
CA ILE A 163 -19.21 1.19 9.85
C ILE A 163 -17.69 0.96 9.83
N TYR A 164 -17.23 -0.28 9.92
CA TYR A 164 -15.84 -0.67 9.84
C TYR A 164 -15.18 -0.16 8.56
N SER A 165 -15.84 -0.36 7.41
CA SER A 165 -15.29 0.02 6.11
C SER A 165 -15.23 1.54 5.94
N VAL A 166 -16.24 2.28 6.37
CA VAL A 166 -16.24 3.75 6.30
C VAL A 166 -15.18 4.34 7.23
N LEU A 167 -15.08 3.85 8.47
CA LEU A 167 -14.02 4.26 9.40
C LEU A 167 -12.64 3.94 8.84
N GLY A 168 -12.48 2.76 8.22
CA GLY A 168 -11.25 2.37 7.55
C GLY A 168 -10.84 3.34 6.46
N LEU A 169 -11.77 3.75 5.59
CA LEU A 169 -11.48 4.75 4.56
C LEU A 169 -11.02 6.08 5.17
N VAL A 170 -11.64 6.55 6.27
CA VAL A 170 -11.20 7.78 6.96
C VAL A 170 -9.78 7.64 7.51
N VAL A 171 -9.47 6.51 8.15
CA VAL A 171 -8.13 6.23 8.70
C VAL A 171 -7.09 6.19 7.57
N PHE A 172 -7.39 5.47 6.49
CA PHE A 172 -6.46 5.33 5.36
C PHE A 172 -6.34 6.61 4.52
N ALA A 173 -7.32 7.51 4.53
CA ALA A 173 -7.15 8.85 3.97
C ALA A 173 -6.01 9.61 4.67
N GLY A 174 -5.97 9.55 6.00
CA GLY A 174 -4.90 10.17 6.79
C GLY A 174 -3.53 9.52 6.56
N LEU A 175 -3.47 8.19 6.50
CA LEU A 175 -2.23 7.43 6.24
C LEU A 175 -1.71 7.71 4.83
N THR A 176 -2.56 7.64 3.81
CA THR A 176 -2.20 7.95 2.42
C THR A 176 -1.66 9.37 2.27
N MET A 177 -2.32 10.37 2.87
CA MET A 177 -1.80 11.74 2.85
C MET A 177 -0.41 11.83 3.47
N PHE A 178 -0.17 11.16 4.59
CA PHE A 178 1.12 11.14 5.25
C PHE A 178 2.19 10.42 4.41
N ASP A 179 1.89 9.28 3.81
CA ASP A 179 2.84 8.51 3.02
C ASP A 179 3.29 9.27 1.76
N PHE A 180 2.38 9.98 1.08
CA PHE A 180 2.73 10.84 -0.02
C PHE A 180 3.51 12.10 0.42
N GLN A 181 3.24 12.64 1.62
CA GLN A 181 4.08 13.69 2.17
C GLN A 181 5.48 13.17 2.49
N ARG A 182 5.59 11.97 3.08
CA ARG A 182 6.86 11.30 3.37
C ARG A 182 7.64 11.05 2.07
N LEU A 183 6.98 10.58 1.01
CA LEU A 183 7.57 10.40 -0.31
C LEU A 183 8.16 11.71 -0.84
N ARG A 184 7.44 12.83 -0.76
CA ARG A 184 7.94 14.14 -1.17
C ARG A 184 9.12 14.63 -0.35
N ARG A 185 9.13 14.36 0.96
CA ARG A 185 10.17 14.83 1.89
C ARG A 185 11.41 13.95 1.90
N SER A 186 11.29 12.72 1.46
CA SER A 186 12.43 11.80 1.40
C SER A 186 13.40 12.25 0.31
N LYS A 187 14.71 12.11 0.62
CA LYS A 187 15.80 12.36 -0.31
C LYS A 187 16.63 11.09 -0.58
N ASP A 188 16.26 10.01 0.08
CA ASP A 188 16.94 8.73 0.04
C ASP A 188 16.27 7.82 -0.99
N LEU A 189 16.95 7.57 -2.10
CA LEU A 189 16.47 6.70 -3.18
C LEU A 189 16.36 5.23 -2.74
N ASP A 190 17.17 4.81 -1.77
CA ASP A 190 17.13 3.44 -1.24
C ASP A 190 15.86 3.19 -0.42
N SER A 191 15.16 4.26 -0.01
CA SER A 191 13.87 4.15 0.68
C SER A 191 12.68 3.84 -0.26
N ALA A 192 12.85 3.91 -1.58
CA ALA A 192 11.79 3.72 -2.57
C ALA A 192 11.00 2.40 -2.38
N PRO A 193 11.63 1.23 -2.13
CA PRO A 193 10.89 -0.01 -1.93
C PRO A 193 9.98 0.00 -0.68
N LEU A 194 10.44 0.60 0.42
CA LEU A 194 9.63 0.72 1.65
C LEU A 194 8.46 1.68 1.47
N LEU A 195 8.69 2.81 0.78
CA LEU A 195 7.64 3.76 0.44
C LEU A 195 6.61 3.13 -0.51
N ALA A 196 7.08 2.35 -1.48
CA ALA A 196 6.20 1.63 -2.39
C ALA A 196 5.36 0.57 -1.65
N ALA A 197 5.94 -0.18 -0.71
CA ALA A 197 5.21 -1.13 0.12
C ALA A 197 4.12 -0.45 0.95
N SER A 198 4.44 0.71 1.58
CA SER A 198 3.49 1.46 2.38
C SER A 198 2.30 1.96 1.53
N ILE A 199 2.58 2.63 0.40
CA ILE A 199 1.54 3.14 -0.50
C ILE A 199 0.72 2.00 -1.12
N PHE A 200 1.35 0.88 -1.47
CA PHE A 200 0.63 -0.29 -1.97
C PHE A 200 -0.31 -0.88 -0.91
N LEU A 201 0.14 -0.96 0.36
CA LEU A 201 -0.71 -1.41 1.47
C LEU A 201 -1.90 -0.49 1.72
N ASP A 202 -1.69 0.83 1.64
CA ASP A 202 -2.80 1.80 1.70
C ASP A 202 -3.82 1.51 0.59
N ALA A 203 -3.35 1.37 -0.66
CA ALA A 203 -4.20 1.08 -1.80
C ALA A 203 -4.95 -0.26 -1.64
N LEU A 204 -4.27 -1.31 -1.17
CA LEU A 204 -4.89 -2.60 -0.95
C LEU A 204 -5.98 -2.54 0.12
N ASN A 205 -5.73 -1.89 1.25
CA ASN A 205 -6.72 -1.75 2.32
C ASN A 205 -7.93 -0.92 1.87
N VAL A 206 -7.70 0.20 1.19
CA VAL A 206 -8.76 1.03 0.61
C VAL A 206 -9.60 0.22 -0.40
N PHE A 207 -8.94 -0.59 -1.24
CA PHE A 207 -9.61 -1.49 -2.16
C PHE A 207 -10.51 -2.49 -1.43
N LEU A 208 -10.03 -3.11 -0.36
CA LEU A 208 -10.82 -4.07 0.42
C LEU A 208 -12.02 -3.41 1.13
N PHE A 209 -11.89 -2.16 1.58
CA PHE A 209 -13.02 -1.41 2.13
C PHE A 209 -14.08 -1.09 1.07
N PHE A 210 -13.67 -0.61 -0.10
CA PHE A 210 -14.61 -0.38 -1.21
C PHE A 210 -15.24 -1.68 -1.70
N LEU A 211 -14.45 -2.76 -1.81
CA LEU A 211 -14.96 -4.07 -2.17
C LEU A 211 -16.08 -4.54 -1.22
N ARG A 212 -15.88 -4.33 0.10
CA ARG A 212 -16.87 -4.66 1.11
C ARG A 212 -18.10 -3.75 1.03
N ILE A 213 -17.93 -2.45 0.76
CA ILE A 213 -19.05 -1.50 0.65
C ILE A 213 -19.91 -1.84 -0.57
N PHE A 214 -19.29 -2.05 -1.74
CA PHE A 214 -20.02 -2.31 -2.97
C PHE A 214 -20.58 -3.72 -3.03
N GLY A 215 -19.84 -4.73 -2.53
CA GLY A 215 -20.29 -6.12 -2.50
C GLY A 215 -21.45 -6.41 -1.55
N ARG A 216 -21.76 -5.48 -0.64
CA ARG A 216 -22.91 -5.61 0.27
C ARG A 216 -24.26 -5.32 -0.41
N ASN A 217 -24.25 -4.53 -1.46
CA ASN A 217 -25.50 -4.04 -2.09
C ASN A 217 -26.06 -5.01 -3.14
N ASN A 218 -25.41 -6.12 -3.34
CA ASN A 218 -25.79 -7.20 -4.24
C ASN A 218 -25.91 -8.51 -3.46
#